data_c341048bae759a5201760dd1da842ff0
#
_entry.id   c341048bae759a5201760dd1da842ff0
#
_cell.length_a   1.000
_cell.length_b   1.000
_cell.length_c   1.000
_cell.angle_alpha   90.00
_cell.angle_beta   90.00
_cell.angle_gamma   90.00
#
_symmetry.space_group_name_H-M   'P 1'
#
loop_
_entity.id
_entity.type
_entity.pdbx_description
1 polymer ?
#
loop_
_entity_poly.entity_id
_entity_poly.type
_entity_poly.pdbx_seq_one_letter_code
_entity_poly.pdbx_strand_id
1 'polypeptide(L)'
;IVGDVKQSIYRWRSGDWTILNGLKDHIGPFPITEKTLNTNRRSEARIIQFNNEIFPSACQYLNGIYKQEQGKDCEELLHAYKDVKQEIARKEEKGSVKLTFLKTKEDISYQEDTLEHLAEEVKHMVEQGVKVHDMAILVRKNGVIPVVADYFDKHTPYRVVSDEAFRLDASLAINMLMDALRYLVNDENRVAQAQLASAYQNEVLHKDIDLNTLLLGDLNDYLPTAFIEEKESLRLMPLFELLERLTCIFQLSEIENQDAYLFSFHDAVTEYLQKHSSELTAFLQYWEEKLCFKTIPSGEIDGIRILSIHKSKGLEFHTVFLPFCDWKLENERSSYIWCTPPEAPFDE
;
A
#
# COMPACT_ATOMS: atom_id res chain seq x y z
N ILE A 1 -2.40 -18.44 19.58
CA ILE A 1 -1.76 -17.15 19.22
C ILE A 1 -0.54 -17.49 18.37
N VAL A 2 -0.36 -16.77 17.26
CA VAL A 2 0.79 -16.89 16.37
C VAL A 2 1.37 -15.49 16.17
N GLY A 3 2.68 -15.35 16.27
CA GLY A 3 3.34 -14.07 16.08
C GLY A 3 4.84 -14.21 15.82
N ASP A 4 5.45 -13.12 15.37
CA ASP A 4 6.90 -13.01 15.19
C ASP A 4 7.35 -11.67 15.77
N VAL A 5 8.21 -11.74 16.77
CA VAL A 5 8.78 -10.57 17.47
C VAL A 5 9.47 -9.62 16.47
N LYS A 6 10.20 -10.17 15.49
CA LYS A 6 10.93 -9.41 14.47
C LYS A 6 10.01 -8.67 13.48
N GLN A 7 8.75 -9.10 13.37
CA GLN A 7 7.72 -8.44 12.56
C GLN A 7 6.87 -7.42 13.34
N SER A 8 7.18 -7.16 14.61
CA SER A 8 6.51 -6.13 15.42
C SER A 8 7.06 -4.73 15.09
N ILE A 9 6.86 -4.29 13.85
CA ILE A 9 7.39 -3.02 13.31
C ILE A 9 6.48 -1.81 13.51
N TYR A 10 5.32 -1.99 14.15
CA TYR A 10 4.32 -0.92 14.40
C TYR A 10 4.34 -0.37 15.83
N ARG A 11 5.53 -0.19 16.41
CA ARG A 11 5.67 0.37 17.78
C ARG A 11 4.95 1.72 17.93
N TRP A 12 4.97 2.55 16.93
CA TRP A 12 4.29 3.85 16.87
C TRP A 12 2.75 3.76 16.85
N ARG A 13 2.17 2.57 16.67
CA ARG A 13 0.75 2.25 16.81
C ARG A 13 0.48 1.39 18.05
N SER A 14 1.23 1.56 19.12
CA SER A 14 1.15 0.75 20.34
C SER A 14 1.43 -0.74 20.15
N GLY A 15 2.16 -1.11 19.10
CA GLY A 15 2.64 -2.48 18.90
C GLY A 15 3.77 -2.77 19.90
N ASP A 16 3.51 -3.66 20.86
CA ASP A 16 4.49 -4.07 21.86
C ASP A 16 4.98 -5.50 21.59
N TRP A 17 6.23 -5.63 21.19
CA TRP A 17 6.87 -6.92 20.92
C TRP A 17 7.16 -7.72 22.20
N THR A 18 7.22 -7.04 23.37
CA THR A 18 7.47 -7.67 24.66
C THR A 18 6.33 -8.60 25.09
N ILE A 19 5.10 -8.32 24.65
CA ILE A 19 3.93 -9.17 24.90
C ILE A 19 4.14 -10.59 24.34
N LEU A 20 4.71 -10.74 23.15
CA LEU A 20 5.00 -12.05 22.58
C LEU A 20 6.14 -12.77 23.30
N ASN A 21 7.12 -12.02 23.78
CA ASN A 21 8.25 -12.57 24.54
C ASN A 21 7.86 -13.00 25.96
N GLY A 22 6.93 -12.27 26.59
CA GLY A 22 6.46 -12.49 27.95
C GLY A 22 5.10 -13.20 28.05
N LEU A 23 4.66 -13.94 27.02
CA LEU A 23 3.34 -14.58 26.99
C LEU A 23 3.04 -15.42 28.23
N LYS A 24 4.03 -16.13 28.78
CA LYS A 24 3.88 -16.92 30.01
C LYS A 24 3.57 -16.06 31.22
N ASP A 25 4.11 -14.86 31.28
CA ASP A 25 3.96 -13.95 32.41
C ASP A 25 2.61 -13.18 32.32
N HIS A 26 2.08 -13.04 31.11
CA HIS A 26 0.86 -12.27 30.85
C HIS A 26 -0.44 -13.10 30.81
N ILE A 27 -0.40 -14.39 30.49
CA ILE A 27 -1.60 -15.22 30.30
C ILE A 27 -2.07 -15.92 31.59
N GLY A 28 -1.30 -15.83 32.68
CA GLY A 28 -1.69 -16.40 33.98
C GLY A 28 -1.62 -17.93 34.05
N PRO A 29 -2.46 -18.64 34.84
CA PRO A 29 -2.26 -20.03 35.25
C PRO A 29 -2.55 -21.07 34.19
N PHE A 30 -2.76 -20.69 32.93
CA PHE A 30 -3.03 -21.66 31.87
C PHE A 30 -1.75 -22.34 31.37
N PRO A 31 -1.76 -23.67 31.12
CA PRO A 31 -0.59 -24.35 30.56
C PRO A 31 -0.36 -23.87 29.11
N ILE A 32 0.81 -23.27 28.86
CA ILE A 32 1.21 -22.78 27.56
C ILE A 32 2.23 -23.73 26.96
N THR A 33 1.96 -24.21 25.75
CA THR A 33 2.94 -24.96 24.93
C THR A 33 3.43 -24.02 23.83
N GLU A 34 4.70 -23.69 23.89
CA GLU A 34 5.37 -22.92 22.83
C GLU A 34 5.90 -23.83 21.75
N LYS A 35 5.65 -23.47 20.49
CA LYS A 35 6.19 -24.17 19.33
C LYS A 35 6.79 -23.14 18.36
N THR A 36 8.07 -23.25 18.12
CA THR A 36 8.75 -22.40 17.14
C THR A 36 8.56 -22.96 15.73
N LEU A 37 8.18 -22.11 14.79
CA LEU A 37 8.08 -22.41 13.38
C LEU A 37 9.32 -21.83 12.69
N ASN A 38 10.39 -22.60 12.60
CA ASN A 38 11.69 -22.15 12.11
C ASN A 38 11.91 -22.38 10.62
N THR A 39 11.03 -23.14 9.96
CA THR A 39 11.19 -23.50 8.55
C THR A 39 10.57 -22.44 7.64
N ASN A 40 11.39 -21.77 6.83
CA ASN A 40 10.93 -20.82 5.81
C ASN A 40 10.51 -21.56 4.53
N ARG A 41 9.26 -21.40 4.14
CA ARG A 41 8.66 -22.00 2.93
C ARG A 41 8.39 -20.99 1.81
N ARG A 42 8.57 -19.69 2.09
CA ARG A 42 8.32 -18.58 1.16
C ARG A 42 9.52 -18.32 0.26
N SER A 43 10.69 -18.14 0.84
CA SER A 43 11.88 -17.69 0.15
C SER A 43 12.71 -18.84 -0.41
N GLU A 44 13.45 -18.58 -1.47
CA GLU A 44 14.43 -19.50 -2.04
C GLU A 44 15.67 -19.65 -1.15
N ALA A 45 16.38 -20.76 -1.30
CA ALA A 45 17.46 -21.18 -0.38
C ALA A 45 18.55 -20.12 -0.19
N ARG A 46 19.04 -19.51 -1.27
CA ARG A 46 20.11 -18.49 -1.21
C ARG A 46 19.70 -17.22 -0.47
N ILE A 47 18.43 -16.83 -0.54
CA ILE A 47 17.90 -15.69 0.21
C ILE A 47 17.90 -16.00 1.71
N ILE A 48 17.48 -17.22 2.09
CA ILE A 48 17.47 -17.65 3.49
C ILE A 48 18.91 -17.75 4.02
N GLN A 49 19.85 -18.31 3.25
CA GLN A 49 21.26 -18.37 3.60
C GLN A 49 21.84 -16.97 3.85
N PHE A 50 21.60 -16.03 2.92
CA PHE A 50 22.03 -14.65 3.08
C PHE A 50 21.46 -14.01 4.36
N ASN A 51 20.17 -14.17 4.62
CA ASN A 51 19.54 -13.64 5.82
C ASN A 51 20.10 -14.27 7.10
N ASN A 52 20.36 -15.58 7.09
CA ASN A 52 20.94 -16.31 8.22
C ASN A 52 22.37 -15.87 8.55
N GLU A 53 23.09 -15.29 7.61
CA GLU A 53 24.44 -14.74 7.83
C GLU A 53 24.40 -13.25 8.19
N ILE A 54 23.61 -12.46 7.47
CA ILE A 54 23.63 -11.00 7.65
C ILE A 54 23.01 -10.55 8.97
N PHE A 55 21.85 -11.11 9.36
CA PHE A 55 21.15 -10.63 10.55
C PHE A 55 21.88 -10.94 11.87
N PRO A 56 22.43 -12.15 12.09
CA PRO A 56 23.25 -12.39 13.28
C PRO A 56 24.50 -11.52 13.33
N SER A 57 25.16 -11.33 12.17
CA SER A 57 26.36 -10.48 12.08
C SER A 57 26.04 -9.01 12.37
N ALA A 58 24.95 -8.49 11.81
CA ALA A 58 24.49 -7.14 12.09
C ALA A 58 24.11 -6.96 13.57
N CYS A 59 23.43 -7.93 14.17
CA CYS A 59 23.09 -7.91 15.59
C CYS A 59 24.34 -7.85 16.48
N GLN A 60 25.35 -8.67 16.18
CA GLN A 60 26.61 -8.64 16.93
C GLN A 60 27.36 -7.32 16.76
N TYR A 61 27.40 -6.78 15.55
CA TYR A 61 28.03 -5.49 15.26
C TYR A 61 27.35 -4.33 16.03
N LEU A 62 26.02 -4.25 15.97
CA LEU A 62 25.25 -3.23 16.68
C LEU A 62 25.36 -3.36 18.20
N ASN A 63 25.35 -4.59 18.72
CA ASN A 63 25.59 -4.82 20.13
C ASN A 63 27.02 -4.40 20.56
N GLY A 64 28.01 -4.60 19.68
CA GLY A 64 29.38 -4.13 19.91
C GLY A 64 29.47 -2.61 20.02
N ILE A 65 28.80 -1.86 19.14
CA ILE A 65 28.72 -0.38 19.22
C ILE A 65 28.03 0.03 20.53
N TYR A 66 26.87 -0.54 20.82
CA TYR A 66 26.12 -0.23 22.05
C TYR A 66 26.96 -0.50 23.31
N LYS A 67 27.68 -1.62 23.33
CA LYS A 67 28.58 -1.97 24.44
C LYS A 67 29.73 -0.98 24.62
N GLN A 68 30.29 -0.45 23.53
CA GLN A 68 31.32 0.59 23.59
C GLN A 68 30.77 1.90 24.18
N GLU A 69 29.54 2.26 23.83
CA GLU A 69 28.90 3.50 24.29
C GLU A 69 28.33 3.41 25.71
N GLN A 70 27.70 2.30 26.04
CA GLN A 70 26.94 2.14 27.31
C GLN A 70 27.65 1.25 28.35
N GLY A 71 28.77 0.62 28.01
CA GLY A 71 29.53 -0.25 28.91
C GLY A 71 28.88 -1.61 29.19
N LYS A 72 27.76 -1.95 28.54
CA LYS A 72 27.01 -3.20 28.74
C LYS A 72 26.39 -3.69 27.43
N ASP A 73 26.08 -4.99 27.37
CA ASP A 73 25.38 -5.57 26.23
C ASP A 73 23.92 -5.06 26.13
N CYS A 74 23.41 -4.93 24.91
CA CYS A 74 22.01 -4.66 24.64
C CYS A 74 21.20 -5.97 24.68
N GLU A 75 20.74 -6.36 25.87
CA GLU A 75 20.04 -7.62 26.09
C GLU A 75 18.76 -7.73 25.25
N GLU A 76 18.03 -6.62 25.06
CA GLU A 76 16.83 -6.58 24.22
C GLU A 76 17.13 -6.97 22.78
N LEU A 77 18.19 -6.41 22.18
CA LEU A 77 18.61 -6.72 20.81
C LEU A 77 19.02 -8.18 20.68
N LEU A 78 19.86 -8.66 21.59
CA LEU A 78 20.34 -10.05 21.60
C LEU A 78 19.19 -11.04 21.77
N HIS A 79 18.22 -10.72 22.63
CA HIS A 79 17.05 -11.55 22.86
C HIS A 79 16.11 -11.57 21.66
N ALA A 80 15.85 -10.43 21.03
CA ALA A 80 14.97 -10.32 19.86
C ALA A 80 15.51 -11.11 18.65
N TYR A 81 16.82 -11.23 18.52
CA TYR A 81 17.48 -11.92 17.39
C TYR A 81 18.06 -13.30 17.75
N LYS A 82 17.77 -13.84 18.94
CA LYS A 82 18.28 -15.13 19.41
C LYS A 82 17.97 -16.28 18.46
N ASP A 83 16.77 -16.29 17.87
CA ASP A 83 16.23 -17.35 17.00
C ASP A 83 15.98 -16.86 15.58
N VAL A 84 16.81 -15.92 15.08
CA VAL A 84 16.65 -15.34 13.76
C VAL A 84 16.93 -16.30 12.60
N LYS A 85 17.76 -17.32 12.84
CA LYS A 85 18.11 -18.31 11.81
C LYS A 85 16.92 -19.17 11.43
N GLN A 86 16.71 -19.31 10.13
CA GLN A 86 15.60 -20.07 9.55
C GLN A 86 16.12 -21.33 8.85
N GLU A 87 15.34 -22.40 8.91
CA GLU A 87 15.59 -23.62 8.16
C GLU A 87 15.07 -23.49 6.73
N ILE A 88 15.79 -24.09 5.79
CA ILE A 88 15.47 -24.07 4.37
C ILE A 88 14.52 -25.23 4.06
N ALA A 89 13.29 -24.94 3.60
CA ALA A 89 12.34 -25.96 3.19
C ALA A 89 12.67 -26.53 1.80
N ARG A 90 13.12 -25.70 0.87
CA ARG A 90 13.45 -26.06 -0.51
C ARG A 90 14.95 -26.29 -0.64
N LYS A 91 15.36 -27.53 -0.92
CA LYS A 91 16.79 -27.90 -0.97
C LYS A 91 17.52 -27.41 -2.22
N GLU A 92 16.81 -26.94 -3.25
CA GLU A 92 17.42 -26.40 -4.45
C GLU A 92 18.07 -25.05 -4.18
N GLU A 93 19.30 -24.85 -4.61
CA GLU A 93 20.06 -23.60 -4.47
C GLU A 93 19.56 -22.55 -5.49
N LYS A 94 18.33 -22.13 -5.33
CA LYS A 94 17.69 -21.06 -6.13
C LYS A 94 17.66 -19.74 -5.37
N GLY A 95 17.30 -18.68 -6.10
CA GLY A 95 17.28 -17.31 -5.62
C GLY A 95 18.63 -16.62 -5.75
N SER A 96 18.61 -15.31 -5.67
CA SER A 96 19.80 -14.47 -5.72
C SER A 96 19.64 -13.25 -4.83
N VAL A 97 20.76 -12.75 -4.31
CA VAL A 97 20.83 -11.48 -3.60
C VAL A 97 21.95 -10.67 -4.24
N LYS A 98 21.65 -9.45 -4.67
CA LYS A 98 22.61 -8.51 -5.25
C LYS A 98 22.72 -7.30 -4.35
N LEU A 99 23.93 -6.92 -3.97
CA LEU A 99 24.25 -5.70 -3.24
C LEU A 99 25.07 -4.80 -4.16
N THR A 100 24.59 -3.58 -4.38
CA THR A 100 25.29 -2.58 -5.20
C THR A 100 25.72 -1.42 -4.31
N PHE A 101 27.03 -1.14 -4.31
CA PHE A 101 27.61 0.01 -3.61
C PHE A 101 27.94 1.10 -4.64
N LEU A 102 27.20 2.19 -4.57
CA LEU A 102 27.38 3.33 -5.45
C LEU A 102 28.49 4.23 -4.89
N LYS A 103 29.42 4.63 -5.75
CA LYS A 103 30.45 5.63 -5.40
C LYS A 103 29.89 7.02 -5.70
N THR A 104 30.12 7.97 -4.80
CA THR A 104 29.81 9.37 -5.05
C THR A 104 30.54 9.84 -6.31
N LYS A 105 29.80 10.36 -7.27
CA LYS A 105 30.29 10.98 -8.51
C LYS A 105 30.14 12.49 -8.38
N GLU A 106 31.06 13.27 -8.98
CA GLU A 106 31.00 14.72 -8.90
C GLU A 106 29.85 15.31 -9.74
N ASP A 107 29.48 14.65 -10.83
CA ASP A 107 28.54 15.16 -11.83
C ASP A 107 27.12 14.61 -11.72
N ILE A 108 26.87 13.59 -10.89
CA ILE A 108 25.57 12.92 -10.76
C ILE A 108 25.19 12.79 -9.29
N SER A 109 23.98 13.19 -8.96
CA SER A 109 23.47 13.03 -7.58
C SER A 109 23.32 11.54 -7.22
N TYR A 110 23.52 11.20 -5.93
CA TYR A 110 23.28 9.84 -5.43
C TYR A 110 21.86 9.33 -5.77
N GLN A 111 20.89 10.24 -5.76
CA GLN A 111 19.50 9.92 -6.09
C GLN A 111 19.35 9.51 -7.55
N GLU A 112 19.93 10.26 -8.48
CA GLU A 112 19.88 9.95 -9.92
C GLU A 112 20.63 8.66 -10.23
N ASP A 113 21.84 8.47 -9.69
CA ASP A 113 22.63 7.24 -9.87
C ASP A 113 21.88 6.00 -9.34
N THR A 114 21.19 6.15 -8.20
CA THR A 114 20.37 5.08 -7.64
C THR A 114 19.16 4.72 -8.54
N LEU A 115 18.50 5.73 -9.11
CA LEU A 115 17.33 5.53 -9.98
C LEU A 115 17.73 4.91 -11.31
N GLU A 116 18.87 5.34 -11.88
CA GLU A 116 19.43 4.75 -13.11
C GLU A 116 19.72 3.26 -12.91
N HIS A 117 20.46 2.92 -11.85
CA HIS A 117 20.74 1.51 -11.52
C HIS A 117 19.48 0.69 -11.24
N LEU A 118 18.50 1.28 -10.56
CA LEU A 118 17.22 0.60 -10.30
C LEU A 118 16.49 0.27 -11.62
N ALA A 119 16.46 1.23 -12.56
CA ALA A 119 15.85 1.04 -13.87
C ALA A 119 16.56 -0.03 -14.70
N GLU A 120 17.91 -0.06 -14.67
CA GLU A 120 18.71 -1.10 -15.31
C GLU A 120 18.43 -2.51 -14.74
N GLU A 121 18.34 -2.63 -13.42
CA GLU A 121 18.03 -3.90 -12.76
C GLU A 121 16.61 -4.38 -13.08
N VAL A 122 15.63 -3.48 -13.10
CA VAL A 122 14.26 -3.80 -13.54
C VAL A 122 14.26 -4.32 -14.97
N LYS A 123 14.92 -3.61 -15.89
CA LYS A 123 15.06 -4.04 -17.29
C LYS A 123 15.68 -5.42 -17.38
N HIS A 124 16.76 -5.67 -16.65
CA HIS A 124 17.42 -6.96 -16.62
C HIS A 124 16.49 -8.09 -16.14
N MET A 125 15.67 -7.85 -15.11
CA MET A 125 14.68 -8.83 -14.64
C MET A 125 13.60 -9.11 -15.68
N VAL A 126 13.11 -8.09 -16.39
CA VAL A 126 12.14 -8.25 -17.49
C VAL A 126 12.74 -9.07 -18.64
N GLU A 127 13.99 -8.80 -19.01
CA GLU A 127 14.72 -9.58 -20.03
C GLU A 127 14.89 -11.06 -19.64
N GLN A 128 14.94 -11.35 -18.34
CA GLN A 128 14.93 -12.72 -17.81
C GLN A 128 13.53 -13.35 -17.73
N GLY A 129 12.49 -12.64 -18.13
CA GLY A 129 11.12 -13.14 -18.19
C GLY A 129 10.31 -12.92 -16.91
N VAL A 130 10.80 -12.13 -15.94
CA VAL A 130 10.03 -11.77 -14.74
C VAL A 130 9.00 -10.71 -15.14
N LYS A 131 7.75 -10.93 -14.76
CA LYS A 131 6.67 -9.99 -15.05
C LYS A 131 6.75 -8.78 -14.13
N VAL A 132 6.41 -7.60 -14.63
CA VAL A 132 6.49 -6.33 -13.87
C VAL A 132 5.64 -6.34 -12.60
N HIS A 133 4.46 -6.96 -12.63
CA HIS A 133 3.58 -7.06 -11.47
C HIS A 133 4.09 -8.04 -10.37
N ASP A 134 5.06 -8.89 -10.70
CA ASP A 134 5.72 -9.78 -9.74
C ASP A 134 6.92 -9.11 -9.05
N MET A 135 7.20 -7.84 -9.38
CA MET A 135 8.29 -7.04 -8.82
C MET A 135 7.77 -6.01 -7.82
N ALA A 136 8.56 -5.76 -6.79
CA ALA A 136 8.28 -4.70 -5.82
C ALA A 136 9.50 -3.83 -5.54
N ILE A 137 9.28 -2.53 -5.42
CA ILE A 137 10.24 -1.53 -4.93
C ILE A 137 9.83 -1.15 -3.52
N LEU A 138 10.69 -1.44 -2.54
CA LEU A 138 10.44 -1.10 -1.15
C LEU A 138 11.23 0.15 -0.75
N VAL A 139 10.54 1.13 -0.17
CA VAL A 139 11.16 2.37 0.28
C VAL A 139 10.96 2.59 1.78
N ARG A 140 11.90 3.30 2.41
CA ARG A 140 11.82 3.61 3.85
C ARG A 140 10.81 4.72 4.14
N LYS A 141 10.71 5.73 3.26
CA LYS A 141 9.86 6.92 3.41
C LYS A 141 8.94 7.08 2.19
N ASN A 142 7.67 7.36 2.43
CA ASN A 142 6.68 7.56 1.35
C ASN A 142 7.03 8.74 0.42
N GLY A 143 7.73 9.77 0.93
CA GLY A 143 8.16 10.92 0.11
C GLY A 143 9.08 10.57 -1.07
N VAL A 144 9.65 9.35 -1.10
CA VAL A 144 10.47 8.86 -2.21
C VAL A 144 9.61 8.26 -3.34
N ILE A 145 8.38 7.85 -3.06
CA ILE A 145 7.48 7.19 -4.03
C ILE A 145 7.25 8.06 -5.27
N PRO A 146 6.88 9.36 -5.15
CA PRO A 146 6.68 10.20 -6.33
C PRO A 146 7.94 10.37 -7.18
N VAL A 147 9.11 10.42 -6.54
CA VAL A 147 10.39 10.57 -7.23
C VAL A 147 10.73 9.35 -8.09
N VAL A 148 10.52 8.15 -7.55
CA VAL A 148 10.71 6.90 -8.29
C VAL A 148 9.70 6.81 -9.42
N ALA A 149 8.43 7.09 -9.16
CA ALA A 149 7.36 7.03 -10.15
C ALA A 149 7.62 8.00 -11.32
N ASP A 150 7.96 9.26 -11.04
CA ASP A 150 8.28 10.27 -12.05
C ASP A 150 9.49 9.90 -12.90
N TYR A 151 10.52 9.33 -12.27
CA TYR A 151 11.72 8.88 -13.01
C TYR A 151 11.36 7.73 -13.97
N PHE A 152 10.62 6.72 -13.51
CA PHE A 152 10.24 5.58 -14.33
C PHE A 152 9.32 6.00 -15.48
N ASP A 153 8.38 6.88 -15.24
CA ASP A 153 7.46 7.41 -16.27
C ASP A 153 8.20 8.15 -17.39
N LYS A 154 9.26 8.89 -17.04
CA LYS A 154 10.06 9.69 -18.01
C LYS A 154 11.14 8.88 -18.74
N HIS A 155 11.73 7.87 -18.11
CA HIS A 155 12.95 7.24 -18.59
C HIS A 155 12.83 5.75 -18.93
N THR A 156 11.69 5.12 -18.62
CA THR A 156 11.50 3.69 -18.85
C THR A 156 10.12 3.39 -19.45
N PRO A 157 9.93 2.26 -20.12
CA PRO A 157 8.61 1.80 -20.54
C PRO A 157 7.83 1.14 -19.39
N TYR A 158 8.39 1.04 -18.19
CA TYR A 158 7.83 0.30 -17.07
C TYR A 158 7.09 1.24 -16.12
N ARG A 159 5.81 0.97 -15.90
CA ARG A 159 5.00 1.75 -14.96
C ARG A 159 5.28 1.33 -13.52
N VAL A 160 5.44 2.29 -12.63
CA VAL A 160 5.51 2.09 -11.18
C VAL A 160 4.17 2.46 -10.56
N VAL A 161 3.60 1.57 -9.74
CA VAL A 161 2.26 1.72 -9.17
C VAL A 161 2.34 1.68 -7.66
N SER A 162 1.83 2.72 -7.00
CA SER A 162 1.77 2.78 -5.54
C SER A 162 0.58 2.00 -4.98
N ASP A 163 0.63 1.63 -3.69
CA ASP A 163 -0.48 0.94 -3.02
C ASP A 163 -1.77 1.75 -3.05
N GLU A 164 -1.66 3.07 -3.06
CA GLU A 164 -2.80 3.97 -3.17
C GLU A 164 -3.53 3.82 -4.51
N ALA A 165 -2.80 3.53 -5.59
CA ALA A 165 -3.39 3.32 -6.91
C ALA A 165 -4.22 2.03 -7.00
N PHE A 166 -4.05 1.09 -6.07
CA PHE A 166 -4.88 -0.13 -6.01
C PHE A 166 -6.17 0.06 -5.21
N ARG A 167 -6.40 1.21 -4.60
CA ARG A 167 -7.60 1.49 -3.82
C ARG A 167 -8.78 1.75 -4.75
N LEU A 168 -9.99 1.43 -4.28
CA LEU A 168 -11.21 1.66 -5.06
C LEU A 168 -11.43 3.13 -5.38
N ASP A 169 -11.03 4.06 -4.49
CA ASP A 169 -11.15 5.51 -4.73
C ASP A 169 -10.11 6.08 -5.73
N ALA A 170 -9.16 5.28 -6.17
CA ALA A 170 -8.26 5.65 -7.26
C ALA A 170 -8.87 5.40 -8.65
N SER A 171 -9.97 4.65 -8.73
CA SER A 171 -10.64 4.33 -9.98
C SER A 171 -11.51 5.48 -10.46
N LEU A 172 -11.31 5.87 -11.71
CA LEU A 172 -12.15 6.87 -12.38
C LEU A 172 -13.60 6.39 -12.47
N ALA A 173 -13.82 5.14 -12.93
CA ALA A 173 -15.15 4.58 -13.09
C ALA A 173 -15.93 4.55 -11.77
N ILE A 174 -15.27 4.19 -10.66
CA ILE A 174 -15.92 4.15 -9.35
C ILE A 174 -16.20 5.56 -8.83
N ASN A 175 -15.28 6.50 -9.02
CA ASN A 175 -15.52 7.89 -8.64
C ASN A 175 -16.72 8.48 -9.40
N MET A 176 -16.87 8.17 -10.69
CA MET A 176 -18.05 8.56 -11.46
C MET A 176 -19.35 7.96 -10.89
N LEU A 177 -19.33 6.67 -10.49
CA LEU A 177 -20.47 6.06 -9.80
C LEU A 177 -20.79 6.78 -8.48
N MET A 178 -19.78 7.08 -7.68
CA MET A 178 -19.98 7.79 -6.40
C MET A 178 -20.52 9.21 -6.60
N ASP A 179 -20.03 9.93 -7.59
CA ASP A 179 -20.52 11.28 -7.90
C ASP A 179 -21.95 11.24 -8.45
N ALA A 180 -22.29 10.25 -9.28
CA ALA A 180 -23.67 10.03 -9.70
C ALA A 180 -24.59 9.74 -8.51
N LEU A 181 -24.19 8.87 -7.56
CA LEU A 181 -24.96 8.59 -6.35
C LEU A 181 -25.11 9.85 -5.46
N ARG A 182 -24.04 10.61 -5.25
CA ARG A 182 -24.08 11.86 -4.48
C ARG A 182 -25.05 12.88 -5.09
N TYR A 183 -25.04 13.01 -6.42
CA TYR A 183 -25.95 13.89 -7.13
C TYR A 183 -27.41 13.37 -7.11
N LEU A 184 -27.64 12.05 -7.16
CA LEU A 184 -28.98 11.47 -7.00
C LEU A 184 -29.54 11.69 -5.59
N VAL A 185 -28.72 11.65 -4.55
CA VAL A 185 -29.13 11.91 -3.16
C VAL A 185 -29.39 13.39 -2.92
N ASN A 186 -28.60 14.27 -3.52
CA ASN A 186 -28.73 15.72 -3.35
C ASN A 186 -28.49 16.46 -4.67
N ASP A 187 -29.57 16.95 -5.27
CA ASP A 187 -29.57 17.68 -6.54
C ASP A 187 -28.81 19.02 -6.50
N GLU A 188 -28.63 19.57 -5.31
CA GLU A 188 -27.90 20.83 -5.13
C GLU A 188 -26.37 20.59 -5.03
N ASN A 189 -25.94 19.35 -5.06
CA ASN A 189 -24.51 19.02 -5.02
C ASN A 189 -23.84 19.27 -6.39
N ARG A 190 -23.63 20.57 -6.67
CA ARG A 190 -23.00 21.02 -7.92
C ARG A 190 -21.57 20.54 -8.09
N VAL A 191 -20.88 20.22 -7.00
CA VAL A 191 -19.50 19.70 -7.07
C VAL A 191 -19.51 18.29 -7.65
N ALA A 192 -20.34 17.39 -7.11
CA ALA A 192 -20.47 16.03 -7.65
C ALA A 192 -20.98 16.06 -9.11
N GLN A 193 -21.94 16.92 -9.42
CA GLN A 193 -22.45 17.10 -10.78
C GLN A 193 -21.35 17.55 -11.76
N ALA A 194 -20.53 18.53 -11.37
CA ALA A 194 -19.46 19.06 -12.21
C ALA A 194 -18.33 18.03 -12.41
N GLN A 195 -17.96 17.29 -11.36
CA GLN A 195 -16.97 16.22 -11.43
C GLN A 195 -17.44 15.11 -12.37
N LEU A 196 -18.69 14.67 -12.22
CA LEU A 196 -19.30 13.65 -13.07
C LEU A 196 -19.37 14.11 -14.54
N ALA A 197 -19.81 15.34 -14.80
CA ALA A 197 -19.89 15.90 -16.15
C ALA A 197 -18.49 16.02 -16.79
N SER A 198 -17.50 16.52 -16.06
CA SER A 198 -16.12 16.63 -16.52
C SER A 198 -15.54 15.26 -16.87
N ALA A 199 -15.68 14.29 -15.98
CA ALA A 199 -15.19 12.93 -16.21
C ALA A 199 -15.89 12.29 -17.42
N TYR A 200 -17.20 12.42 -17.55
CA TYR A 200 -17.93 11.86 -18.67
C TYR A 200 -17.50 12.46 -20.01
N GLN A 201 -17.39 13.80 -20.10
CA GLN A 201 -17.02 14.46 -21.35
C GLN A 201 -15.57 14.19 -21.75
N ASN A 202 -14.63 14.24 -20.82
CA ASN A 202 -13.22 14.16 -21.13
C ASN A 202 -12.73 12.70 -21.25
N GLU A 203 -13.14 11.81 -20.34
CA GLU A 203 -12.59 10.46 -20.25
C GLU A 203 -13.42 9.40 -20.99
N VAL A 204 -14.76 9.60 -21.06
CA VAL A 204 -15.63 8.66 -21.79
C VAL A 204 -15.86 9.11 -23.24
N LEU A 205 -16.20 10.40 -23.44
CA LEU A 205 -16.47 10.95 -24.78
C LEU A 205 -15.23 11.51 -25.48
N HIS A 206 -14.09 11.57 -24.80
CA HIS A 206 -12.80 12.10 -25.28
C HIS A 206 -12.91 13.51 -25.87
N LYS A 207 -13.72 14.38 -25.23
CA LYS A 207 -13.95 15.76 -25.65
C LYS A 207 -13.19 16.71 -24.74
N ASP A 208 -12.01 17.05 -24.96
CA ASP A 208 -11.21 17.97 -24.13
C ASP A 208 -11.95 19.29 -23.80
N ILE A 209 -12.85 19.23 -22.78
CA ILE A 209 -13.66 20.36 -22.32
C ILE A 209 -13.03 20.96 -21.09
N ASP A 210 -12.69 22.25 -21.17
CA ASP A 210 -12.18 23.03 -20.05
C ASP A 210 -13.22 23.17 -18.93
N LEU A 211 -12.77 23.05 -17.68
CA LEU A 211 -13.60 23.11 -16.48
C LEU A 211 -14.39 24.45 -16.38
N ASN A 212 -13.79 25.58 -16.80
CA ASN A 212 -14.49 26.88 -16.78
C ASN A 212 -15.67 26.88 -17.73
N THR A 213 -15.53 26.30 -18.92
CA THR A 213 -16.62 26.16 -19.89
C THR A 213 -17.77 25.33 -19.32
N LEU A 214 -17.47 24.25 -18.64
CA LEU A 214 -18.45 23.41 -17.93
C LEU A 214 -19.16 24.17 -16.83
N LEU A 215 -18.47 24.92 -15.99
CA LEU A 215 -19.02 25.62 -14.84
C LEU A 215 -19.86 26.84 -15.23
N LEU A 216 -19.63 27.44 -16.42
CA LEU A 216 -20.40 28.57 -16.97
C LEU A 216 -21.63 28.09 -17.70
N GLY A 217 -21.72 26.84 -18.13
CA GLY A 217 -22.86 26.24 -18.82
C GLY A 217 -23.89 25.61 -17.86
N ASP A 218 -24.94 25.02 -18.43
CA ASP A 218 -25.83 24.13 -17.67
C ASP A 218 -25.16 22.74 -17.61
N LEU A 219 -24.80 22.29 -16.41
CA LEU A 219 -24.13 21.01 -16.21
C LEU A 219 -24.94 19.80 -16.71
N ASN A 220 -26.29 19.96 -16.82
CA ASN A 220 -27.13 18.89 -17.37
C ASN A 220 -26.85 18.61 -18.83
N ASP A 221 -26.46 19.62 -19.61
CA ASP A 221 -26.16 19.49 -21.05
C ASP A 221 -24.89 18.63 -21.29
N TYR A 222 -24.08 18.45 -20.27
CA TYR A 222 -22.83 17.68 -20.30
C TYR A 222 -22.97 16.27 -19.73
N LEU A 223 -24.16 15.87 -19.28
CA LEU A 223 -24.45 14.55 -18.76
C LEU A 223 -25.24 13.71 -19.78
N PRO A 224 -25.20 12.36 -19.68
CA PRO A 224 -26.03 11.51 -20.55
C PRO A 224 -27.52 11.86 -20.42
N THR A 225 -28.23 12.01 -21.54
CA THR A 225 -29.66 12.30 -21.55
C THR A 225 -30.47 11.28 -20.75
N ALA A 226 -30.10 9.99 -20.87
CA ALA A 226 -30.73 8.90 -20.12
C ALA A 226 -30.59 9.09 -18.59
N PHE A 227 -29.47 9.63 -18.10
CA PHE A 227 -29.27 9.90 -16.68
C PHE A 227 -30.20 10.99 -16.16
N ILE A 228 -30.40 12.04 -16.95
CA ILE A 228 -31.27 13.17 -16.59
C ILE A 228 -32.74 12.77 -16.66
N GLU A 229 -33.16 12.08 -17.73
CA GLU A 229 -34.56 11.66 -17.92
C GLU A 229 -35.00 10.57 -16.94
N GLU A 230 -34.11 9.63 -16.60
CA GLU A 230 -34.42 8.51 -15.70
C GLU A 230 -34.19 8.85 -14.21
N LYS A 231 -33.80 10.07 -13.87
CA LYS A 231 -33.34 10.45 -12.53
C LYS A 231 -34.26 10.02 -11.39
N GLU A 232 -35.58 10.23 -11.53
CA GLU A 232 -36.53 9.85 -10.50
C GLU A 232 -36.70 8.32 -10.37
N SER A 233 -36.63 7.59 -11.48
CA SER A 233 -36.64 6.13 -11.45
C SER A 233 -35.37 5.53 -10.88
N LEU A 234 -34.20 6.12 -11.17
CA LEU A 234 -32.90 5.72 -10.63
C LEU A 234 -32.88 5.84 -9.09
N ARG A 235 -33.46 6.88 -8.52
CA ARG A 235 -33.56 7.08 -7.06
C ARG A 235 -34.33 5.98 -6.35
N LEU A 236 -35.26 5.33 -7.03
CA LEU A 236 -36.11 4.28 -6.47
C LEU A 236 -35.56 2.88 -6.69
N MET A 237 -34.47 2.73 -7.45
CA MET A 237 -33.85 1.43 -7.72
C MET A 237 -33.12 0.90 -6.50
N PRO A 238 -33.11 -0.44 -6.28
CA PRO A 238 -32.22 -1.07 -5.34
C PRO A 238 -30.76 -0.77 -5.68
N LEU A 239 -29.91 -0.60 -4.68
CA LEU A 239 -28.52 -0.12 -4.85
C LEU A 239 -27.74 -0.90 -5.93
N PHE A 240 -27.83 -2.24 -5.93
CA PHE A 240 -27.09 -3.06 -6.90
C PHE A 240 -27.54 -2.80 -8.34
N GLU A 241 -28.85 -2.81 -8.59
CA GLU A 241 -29.45 -2.53 -9.89
C GLU A 241 -29.14 -1.11 -10.36
N LEU A 242 -29.18 -0.14 -9.42
CA LEU A 242 -28.82 1.24 -9.68
C LEU A 242 -27.37 1.36 -10.19
N LEU A 243 -26.42 0.69 -9.52
CA LEU A 243 -25.00 0.72 -9.92
C LEU A 243 -24.80 0.08 -11.30
N GLU A 244 -25.45 -1.05 -11.59
CA GLU A 244 -25.43 -1.64 -12.93
C GLU A 244 -26.01 -0.70 -13.98
N ARG A 245 -27.15 -0.05 -13.69
CA ARG A 245 -27.78 0.90 -14.61
C ARG A 245 -26.88 2.11 -14.87
N LEU A 246 -26.27 2.68 -13.82
CA LEU A 246 -25.31 3.79 -13.96
C LEU A 246 -24.08 3.38 -14.74
N THR A 247 -23.54 2.18 -14.52
CA THR A 247 -22.42 1.64 -15.31
C THR A 247 -22.75 1.60 -16.80
N CYS A 248 -23.98 1.20 -17.16
CA CYS A 248 -24.43 1.22 -18.55
C CYS A 248 -24.64 2.63 -19.09
N ILE A 249 -25.32 3.52 -18.35
CA ILE A 249 -25.60 4.89 -18.79
C ILE A 249 -24.31 5.67 -19.08
N PHE A 250 -23.30 5.54 -18.20
CA PHE A 250 -22.02 6.24 -18.33
C PHE A 250 -20.97 5.43 -19.11
N GLN A 251 -21.30 4.26 -19.64
CA GLN A 251 -20.40 3.40 -20.44
C GLN A 251 -19.08 3.08 -19.73
N LEU A 252 -19.13 2.86 -18.41
CA LEU A 252 -17.93 2.76 -17.58
C LEU A 252 -17.08 1.52 -17.87
N SER A 253 -17.66 0.49 -18.46
CA SER A 253 -16.94 -0.71 -18.90
C SER A 253 -16.07 -0.48 -20.17
N GLU A 254 -16.24 0.66 -20.85
CA GLU A 254 -15.44 1.02 -22.02
C GLU A 254 -14.18 1.79 -21.65
N ILE A 255 -14.06 2.23 -20.39
CA ILE A 255 -12.89 2.97 -19.88
C ILE A 255 -11.75 1.96 -19.67
N GLU A 256 -10.61 2.21 -20.30
CA GLU A 256 -9.44 1.33 -20.18
C GLU A 256 -8.98 1.13 -18.74
N ASN A 257 -8.58 -0.08 -18.41
CA ASN A 257 -8.00 -0.49 -17.13
C ASN A 257 -8.92 -0.27 -15.89
N GLN A 258 -10.27 -0.24 -16.08
CA GLN A 258 -11.22 -0.07 -14.99
C GLN A 258 -11.95 -1.36 -14.58
N ASP A 259 -11.88 -2.43 -15.37
CA ASP A 259 -12.62 -3.68 -15.14
C ASP A 259 -12.34 -4.29 -13.76
N ALA A 260 -11.08 -4.37 -13.37
CA ALA A 260 -10.67 -4.92 -12.08
C ALA A 260 -11.28 -4.16 -10.89
N TYR A 261 -11.35 -2.84 -11.01
CA TYR A 261 -11.98 -1.99 -10.00
C TYR A 261 -13.49 -2.19 -9.97
N LEU A 262 -14.16 -2.21 -11.13
CA LEU A 262 -15.60 -2.43 -11.22
C LEU A 262 -15.98 -3.79 -10.64
N PHE A 263 -15.29 -4.88 -11.00
CA PHE A 263 -15.54 -6.21 -10.42
C PHE A 263 -15.36 -6.23 -8.91
N SER A 264 -14.23 -5.73 -8.42
CA SER A 264 -13.94 -5.70 -6.99
C SER A 264 -14.91 -4.81 -6.21
N PHE A 265 -15.40 -3.75 -6.83
CA PHE A 265 -16.41 -2.87 -6.27
C PHE A 265 -17.78 -3.55 -6.17
N HIS A 266 -18.23 -4.24 -7.24
CA HIS A 266 -19.48 -5.00 -7.22
C HIS A 266 -19.47 -6.12 -6.19
N ASP A 267 -18.34 -6.81 -6.02
CA ASP A 267 -18.17 -7.81 -4.95
C ASP A 267 -18.29 -7.16 -3.57
N ALA A 268 -17.67 -5.99 -3.38
CA ALA A 268 -17.72 -5.26 -2.12
C ALA A 268 -19.14 -4.74 -1.79
N VAL A 269 -19.88 -4.28 -2.81
CA VAL A 269 -21.29 -3.89 -2.66
C VAL A 269 -22.17 -5.09 -2.32
N THR A 270 -21.93 -6.24 -2.94
CA THR A 270 -22.64 -7.48 -2.63
C THR A 270 -22.40 -7.91 -1.17
N GLU A 271 -21.16 -7.81 -0.70
CA GLU A 271 -20.82 -8.09 0.69
C GLU A 271 -21.48 -7.08 1.65
N TYR A 272 -21.54 -5.81 1.28
CA TYR A 272 -22.23 -4.76 2.04
C TYR A 272 -23.72 -5.06 2.20
N LEU A 273 -24.41 -5.40 1.11
CA LEU A 273 -25.85 -5.68 1.10
C LEU A 273 -26.26 -6.92 1.89
N GLN A 274 -25.33 -7.86 2.16
CA GLN A 274 -25.59 -8.98 3.07
C GLN A 274 -25.74 -8.55 4.53
N LYS A 275 -25.21 -7.38 4.92
CA LYS A 275 -25.09 -6.93 6.30
C LYS A 275 -25.80 -5.61 6.57
N HIS A 276 -26.13 -4.85 5.52
CA HIS A 276 -26.65 -3.49 5.60
C HIS A 276 -27.84 -3.29 4.65
N SER A 277 -28.58 -2.21 4.88
CA SER A 277 -29.68 -1.81 3.99
C SER A 277 -29.17 -1.24 2.67
N SER A 278 -30.03 -1.20 1.66
CA SER A 278 -29.76 -0.58 0.35
C SER A 278 -29.98 0.93 0.31
N GLU A 279 -30.06 1.59 1.46
CA GLU A 279 -30.22 3.04 1.54
C GLU A 279 -28.96 3.78 1.02
N LEU A 280 -29.14 4.70 0.07
CA LEU A 280 -28.05 5.37 -0.61
C LEU A 280 -27.20 6.24 0.33
N THR A 281 -27.81 6.97 1.24
CA THR A 281 -27.09 7.83 2.20
C THR A 281 -26.20 7.00 3.12
N ALA A 282 -26.72 5.90 3.65
CA ALA A 282 -25.94 4.97 4.50
C ALA A 282 -24.80 4.32 3.71
N PHE A 283 -25.03 3.98 2.45
CA PHE A 283 -23.98 3.42 1.59
C PHE A 283 -22.87 4.44 1.30
N LEU A 284 -23.21 5.69 0.98
CA LEU A 284 -22.22 6.76 0.76
C LEU A 284 -21.38 7.02 2.01
N GLN A 285 -21.98 7.00 3.19
CA GLN A 285 -21.23 7.11 4.44
C GLN A 285 -20.27 5.90 4.63
N TYR A 286 -20.75 4.67 4.40
CA TYR A 286 -19.91 3.47 4.50
C TYR A 286 -18.78 3.47 3.46
N TRP A 287 -19.03 4.02 2.26
CA TRP A 287 -18.00 4.23 1.26
C TRP A 287 -16.88 5.11 1.80
N GLU A 288 -17.19 6.28 2.32
CA GLU A 288 -16.20 7.24 2.84
C GLU A 288 -15.42 6.70 4.04
N GLU A 289 -16.08 5.94 4.92
CA GLU A 289 -15.44 5.42 6.12
C GLU A 289 -14.59 4.18 5.88
N LYS A 290 -14.94 3.35 4.89
CA LYS A 290 -14.36 1.99 4.74
C LYS A 290 -14.06 1.55 3.32
N LEU A 291 -15.05 1.60 2.41
CA LEU A 291 -14.91 0.97 1.11
C LEU A 291 -13.90 1.67 0.20
N CYS A 292 -13.80 2.99 0.26
CA CYS A 292 -12.85 3.76 -0.53
C CYS A 292 -11.39 3.30 -0.32
N PHE A 293 -11.07 2.75 0.85
CA PHE A 293 -9.73 2.23 1.19
C PHE A 293 -9.52 0.76 0.82
N LYS A 294 -10.56 0.05 0.38
CA LYS A 294 -10.44 -1.34 -0.06
C LYS A 294 -9.59 -1.38 -1.34
N THR A 295 -8.66 -2.33 -1.40
CA THR A 295 -7.75 -2.49 -2.53
C THR A 295 -8.18 -3.65 -3.42
N ILE A 296 -7.97 -3.49 -4.72
CA ILE A 296 -8.10 -4.59 -5.70
C ILE A 296 -6.90 -5.53 -5.63
N PRO A 297 -6.99 -6.78 -6.11
CA PRO A 297 -5.86 -7.69 -6.21
C PRO A 297 -4.74 -7.12 -7.09
N SER A 298 -3.51 -7.16 -6.59
CA SER A 298 -2.35 -6.52 -7.24
C SER A 298 -1.93 -7.14 -8.58
N GLY A 299 -2.39 -8.36 -8.91
CA GLY A 299 -2.08 -9.03 -10.18
C GLY A 299 -2.85 -8.50 -11.39
N GLU A 300 -3.77 -7.57 -11.18
CA GLU A 300 -4.66 -7.04 -12.23
C GLU A 300 -4.20 -5.70 -12.79
N ILE A 301 -3.23 -5.04 -12.16
CA ILE A 301 -2.60 -3.83 -12.69
C ILE A 301 -1.21 -4.17 -13.19
N ASP A 302 -0.97 -3.91 -14.47
CA ASP A 302 0.35 -4.10 -15.07
C ASP A 302 1.29 -2.97 -14.65
N GLY A 303 2.15 -3.27 -13.67
CA GLY A 303 3.10 -2.29 -13.12
C GLY A 303 3.91 -2.84 -11.95
N ILE A 304 5.08 -2.24 -11.74
CA ILE A 304 5.95 -2.55 -10.61
C ILE A 304 5.36 -1.91 -9.36
N ARG A 305 5.12 -2.72 -8.34
CA ARG A 305 4.54 -2.22 -7.11
C ARG A 305 5.55 -1.47 -6.26
N ILE A 306 5.26 -0.21 -5.88
CA ILE A 306 6.08 0.57 -4.94
C ILE A 306 5.34 0.80 -3.63
N LEU A 307 6.01 0.48 -2.52
CA LEU A 307 5.41 0.60 -1.19
C LEU A 307 6.48 0.81 -0.12
N SER A 308 6.05 1.31 1.04
CA SER A 308 6.97 1.38 2.18
C SER A 308 7.23 0.00 2.78
N ILE A 309 8.42 -0.18 3.38
CA ILE A 309 8.80 -1.41 4.10
C ILE A 309 7.73 -1.82 5.13
N HIS A 310 7.07 -0.84 5.78
CA HIS A 310 5.99 -1.15 6.73
C HIS A 310 4.76 -1.78 6.05
N LYS A 311 4.38 -1.28 4.88
CA LYS A 311 3.23 -1.80 4.12
C LYS A 311 3.51 -3.15 3.47
N SER A 312 4.77 -3.50 3.24
CA SER A 312 5.14 -4.79 2.65
C SER A 312 4.99 -5.98 3.60
N LYS A 313 4.74 -5.72 4.89
CA LYS A 313 4.55 -6.80 5.87
C LYS A 313 3.40 -7.71 5.48
N GLY A 314 3.68 -9.01 5.37
CA GLY A 314 2.70 -10.04 4.98
C GLY A 314 2.57 -10.25 3.47
N LEU A 315 3.18 -9.41 2.64
CA LEU A 315 3.18 -9.56 1.19
C LEU A 315 4.33 -10.45 0.70
N GLU A 316 4.20 -10.92 -0.53
CA GLU A 316 5.18 -11.78 -1.21
C GLU A 316 5.36 -11.30 -2.64
N PHE A 317 6.62 -11.25 -3.12
CA PHE A 317 6.98 -10.83 -4.47
C PHE A 317 8.07 -11.74 -5.00
N HIS A 318 8.11 -11.94 -6.33
CA HIS A 318 9.18 -12.69 -6.97
C HIS A 318 10.52 -11.96 -6.84
N THR A 319 10.52 -10.64 -7.09
CA THR A 319 11.72 -9.80 -7.02
C THR A 319 11.44 -8.56 -6.18
N VAL A 320 12.36 -8.26 -5.27
CA VAL A 320 12.27 -7.09 -4.39
C VAL A 320 13.50 -6.22 -4.58
N PHE A 321 13.28 -4.94 -4.87
CA PHE A 321 14.30 -3.90 -4.93
C PHE A 321 14.23 -3.02 -3.69
N LEU A 322 15.39 -2.72 -3.11
CA LEU A 322 15.55 -1.84 -1.96
C LEU A 322 16.51 -0.68 -2.33
N PRO A 323 16.02 0.34 -3.04
CA PRO A 323 16.83 1.52 -3.33
C PRO A 323 17.02 2.39 -2.08
N PHE A 324 18.00 3.29 -2.11
CA PHE A 324 18.22 4.29 -1.07
C PHE A 324 18.43 3.70 0.33
N CYS A 325 19.29 2.66 0.44
CA CYS A 325 19.63 2.04 1.71
C CYS A 325 20.70 2.81 2.51
N ASP A 326 20.74 4.13 2.39
CA ASP A 326 21.69 5.07 2.99
C ASP A 326 21.17 5.74 4.27
N TRP A 327 19.98 5.35 4.75
CA TRP A 327 19.39 5.95 5.97
C TRP A 327 20.18 5.59 7.22
N LYS A 328 20.25 6.54 8.14
CA LYS A 328 20.82 6.33 9.47
C LYS A 328 19.96 5.34 10.26
N LEU A 329 20.60 4.36 10.93
CA LEU A 329 19.91 3.41 11.81
C LEU A 329 19.45 4.06 13.11
N GLU A 330 20.15 5.09 13.56
CA GLU A 330 19.76 5.87 14.73
C GLU A 330 18.74 6.94 14.36
N ASN A 331 17.68 7.02 15.16
CA ASN A 331 16.79 8.17 15.08
C ASN A 331 17.54 9.42 15.53
N GLU A 332 17.53 10.47 14.73
CA GLU A 332 17.88 11.81 15.20
C GLU A 332 17.01 12.09 16.43
N ARG A 333 17.66 12.45 17.53
CA ARG A 333 17.00 12.66 18.82
C ARG A 333 15.77 13.52 18.62
N SER A 334 14.61 13.03 19.01
CA SER A 334 13.41 13.87 19.05
C SER A 334 13.70 15.02 20.02
N SER A 335 13.34 16.24 19.61
CA SER A 335 13.49 17.45 20.44
C SER A 335 12.65 17.38 21.73
N TYR A 336 11.83 16.34 21.88
CA TYR A 336 10.90 16.15 22.98
C TYR A 336 11.17 14.81 23.66
N ILE A 337 11.28 14.86 24.99
CA ILE A 337 11.34 13.68 25.85
C ILE A 337 9.99 13.59 26.55
N TRP A 338 9.28 12.49 26.33
CA TRP A 338 8.07 12.18 27.10
C TRP A 338 8.51 11.50 28.39
N CYS A 339 8.26 12.13 29.52
CA CYS A 339 8.49 11.55 30.81
C CYS A 339 7.26 11.81 31.69
N THR A 340 7.04 10.95 32.67
CA THR A 340 6.10 11.19 33.74
C THR A 340 6.92 11.77 34.91
N PRO A 341 6.80 13.05 35.21
CA PRO A 341 7.50 13.65 36.35
C PRO A 341 7.02 13.00 37.64
N PRO A 342 7.92 12.80 38.64
CA PRO A 342 7.53 12.17 39.89
C PRO A 342 6.84 13.14 40.88
N GLU A 343 6.68 14.42 40.52
CA GLU A 343 6.18 15.46 41.41
C GLU A 343 4.95 16.17 40.82
N ALA A 344 3.94 16.40 41.66
CA ALA A 344 2.77 17.19 41.35
C ALA A 344 3.16 18.64 40.94
N PRO A 345 2.41 19.28 39.99
CA PRO A 345 1.16 18.83 39.36
C PRO A 345 1.35 18.06 38.02
N PHE A 346 2.53 17.55 37.76
CA PHE A 346 2.89 16.94 36.44
C PHE A 346 2.97 15.42 36.50
N ASP A 347 2.46 14.80 37.54
CA ASP A 347 2.49 13.36 37.85
C ASP A 347 1.23 12.61 37.37
N GLU A 348 0.33 13.27 36.61
CA GLU A 348 -0.89 12.70 36.02
C GLU A 348 -0.66 12.12 34.58
#